data_08d966fc860cdf94e974b6ecf8988f84
#
_entry.id   08d966fc860cdf94e974b6ecf8988f84
#
_cell.length_a   1.000
_cell.length_b   1.000
_cell.length_c   1.000
_cell.angle_alpha   90.00
_cell.angle_beta   90.00
_cell.angle_gamma   90.00
#
_symmetry.space_group_name_H-M   'P 1'
#
loop_
_entity.id
_entity.type
_entity.pdbx_description
1 polymer ?
#
loop_
_entity_poly.entity_id
_entity_poly.type
_entity_poly.pdbx_seq_one_letter_code
_entity_poly.pdbx_strand_id
1 'polypeptide(L)'
;MIDKVMIDGQQVELTKDMFEMAPANFGDNEAISRPSLTFWQDARKRLFKNPGAVTGLVILCCIILMAIFAPMFSKFDYKTQNIRHTKVPPKMPIVSSLGIMDGKNSDGVDVYEEKGIEETYLFGTDALGRDIWTRTWTGARVSLFIALLAAVFDLLIGVTYGGVSAYYGGRVDIIMQRIIEIISGVPSLVVVTLFIMVFEPGIMSISMAMAVSGWTGMARIVRSHVLRLKNQEFVLASKTLGSSDVRLILKHLFPNIIGNIVVAIMFSLPSARFYEAFLSFIGLGLQPPYASLGVLINEGFQALQNYPYMMFIPSIVVCLLIFSLNLLADGLRDAVDPKMRNQ
;
A
#
# COMPACT_ATOMS: atom_id res chain seq x y z
N MET A 1 1.51 7.05 -73.81
CA MET A 1 1.00 8.24 -73.08
C MET A 1 1.70 8.22 -71.74
N ILE A 2 2.53 9.23 -71.51
CA ILE A 2 3.20 9.38 -70.21
C ILE A 2 2.27 10.30 -69.39
N ASP A 3 1.58 9.68 -68.42
CA ASP A 3 0.67 10.44 -67.54
C ASP A 3 1.52 11.19 -66.50
N LYS A 4 1.39 12.52 -66.51
CA LYS A 4 1.99 13.39 -65.50
C LYS A 4 1.00 13.54 -64.34
N VAL A 5 1.44 13.24 -63.15
CA VAL A 5 0.63 13.36 -61.90
C VAL A 5 1.24 14.44 -61.00
N MET A 6 0.40 15.25 -60.38
CA MET A 6 0.82 16.27 -59.40
C MET A 6 0.89 15.60 -58.03
N ILE A 7 2.10 15.51 -57.43
CA ILE A 7 2.34 15.08 -56.05
C ILE A 7 2.99 16.25 -55.32
N ASP A 8 2.39 16.72 -54.24
CA ASP A 8 2.84 17.85 -53.41
C ASP A 8 3.19 19.13 -54.18
N GLY A 9 2.41 19.46 -55.25
CA GLY A 9 2.59 20.66 -56.05
C GLY A 9 3.71 20.58 -57.09
N GLN A 10 4.39 19.45 -57.27
CA GLN A 10 5.36 19.20 -58.31
C GLN A 10 4.80 18.22 -59.36
N GLN A 11 5.02 18.52 -60.65
CA GLN A 11 4.70 17.60 -61.74
C GLN A 11 5.76 16.50 -61.80
N VAL A 12 5.34 15.26 -61.51
CA VAL A 12 6.19 14.08 -61.58
C VAL A 12 5.77 13.26 -62.81
N GLU A 13 6.73 12.95 -63.70
CA GLU A 13 6.52 12.02 -64.82
C GLU A 13 6.57 10.60 -64.29
N LEU A 14 5.47 9.83 -64.49
CA LEU A 14 5.42 8.42 -64.09
C LEU A 14 6.27 7.59 -65.09
N THR A 15 7.40 7.09 -64.62
CA THR A 15 8.26 6.17 -65.36
C THR A 15 7.87 4.72 -65.04
N LYS A 16 8.15 3.79 -65.96
CA LYS A 16 7.83 2.34 -65.78
C LYS A 16 8.44 1.74 -64.52
N ASP A 17 9.57 2.26 -64.09
CA ASP A 17 10.32 1.81 -62.93
C ASP A 17 9.57 2.14 -61.59
N MET A 18 8.65 3.10 -61.62
CA MET A 18 7.79 3.44 -60.46
C MET A 18 6.69 2.40 -60.24
N PHE A 19 6.43 1.53 -61.20
CA PHE A 19 5.46 0.45 -61.13
C PHE A 19 6.09 -0.93 -60.98
N GLU A 20 7.42 -1.00 -60.86
CA GLU A 20 8.08 -2.25 -60.50
C GLU A 20 7.81 -2.60 -59.02
N MET A 21 7.47 -3.84 -58.76
CA MET A 21 7.30 -4.31 -57.39
C MET A 21 8.55 -4.02 -56.57
N ALA A 22 8.38 -3.33 -55.46
CA ALA A 22 9.47 -3.15 -54.51
C ALA A 22 10.11 -4.50 -54.14
N PRO A 23 11.47 -4.57 -54.14
CA PRO A 23 12.15 -5.81 -53.78
C PRO A 23 11.65 -6.31 -52.44
N ALA A 24 11.53 -7.64 -52.30
CA ALA A 24 10.95 -8.33 -51.13
C ALA A 24 11.56 -7.96 -49.74
N ASN A 25 12.68 -7.23 -49.76
CA ASN A 25 13.35 -6.74 -48.56
C ASN A 25 12.68 -5.54 -47.88
N PHE A 26 11.62 -4.94 -48.46
CA PHE A 26 10.85 -3.88 -47.79
C PHE A 26 10.03 -4.43 -46.58
N GLY A 27 9.81 -5.74 -46.53
CA GLY A 27 9.06 -6.35 -45.41
C GLY A 27 9.85 -6.53 -44.11
N ASP A 28 11.19 -6.54 -44.16
CA ASP A 28 11.99 -6.77 -42.95
C ASP A 28 12.07 -5.54 -42.02
N ASN A 29 11.76 -4.36 -42.51
CA ASN A 29 11.74 -3.13 -41.67
C ASN A 29 10.44 -2.96 -40.88
N GLU A 30 9.37 -3.68 -41.23
CA GLU A 30 8.10 -3.70 -40.48
C GLU A 30 7.99 -4.86 -39.49
N ALA A 31 8.94 -5.78 -39.48
CA ALA A 31 8.97 -6.85 -38.50
C ALA A 31 9.17 -6.22 -37.12
N ILE A 32 8.13 -6.23 -36.28
CA ILE A 32 8.21 -5.83 -34.87
C ILE A 32 9.23 -6.75 -34.20
N SER A 33 10.50 -6.34 -34.17
CA SER A 33 11.64 -7.10 -33.63
C SER A 33 11.61 -7.27 -32.12
N ARG A 34 10.58 -6.75 -31.45
CA ARG A 34 10.42 -6.87 -29.99
C ARG A 34 9.45 -8.00 -29.67
N PRO A 35 9.89 -9.00 -28.86
CA PRO A 35 8.98 -10.02 -28.38
C PRO A 35 7.80 -9.37 -27.65
N SER A 36 6.58 -9.83 -27.93
CA SER A 36 5.36 -9.35 -27.27
C SER A 36 5.44 -9.70 -25.78
N LEU A 37 5.65 -8.69 -24.95
CA LEU A 37 5.65 -8.87 -23.49
C LEU A 37 4.20 -9.05 -23.01
N THR A 38 3.99 -9.96 -22.06
CA THR A 38 2.72 -10.02 -21.36
C THR A 38 2.50 -8.76 -20.52
N PHE A 39 1.24 -8.41 -20.24
CA PHE A 39 0.88 -7.23 -19.43
C PHE A 39 1.71 -7.13 -18.13
N TRP A 40 1.83 -8.23 -17.39
CA TRP A 40 2.57 -8.27 -16.13
C TRP A 40 4.10 -8.18 -16.29
N GLN A 41 4.64 -8.71 -17.39
CA GLN A 41 6.06 -8.57 -17.70
C GLN A 41 6.42 -7.13 -18.03
N ASP A 42 5.57 -6.45 -18.79
CA ASP A 42 5.74 -5.02 -19.12
C ASP A 42 5.60 -4.15 -17.87
N ALA A 43 4.54 -4.34 -17.08
CA ALA A 43 4.33 -3.64 -15.83
C ALA A 43 5.52 -3.80 -14.86
N ARG A 44 6.00 -5.05 -14.68
CA ARG A 44 7.19 -5.30 -13.86
C ARG A 44 8.43 -4.57 -14.37
N LYS A 45 8.69 -4.61 -15.67
CA LYS A 45 9.85 -3.93 -16.27
C LYS A 45 9.80 -2.43 -16.05
N ARG A 46 8.62 -1.81 -16.13
CA ARG A 46 8.42 -0.37 -15.90
C ARG A 46 8.56 -0.03 -14.42
N LEU A 47 7.98 -0.84 -13.53
CA LEU A 47 8.10 -0.65 -12.09
C LEU A 47 9.58 -0.58 -11.66
N PHE A 48 10.41 -1.52 -12.13
CA PHE A 48 11.84 -1.53 -11.81
C PHE A 48 12.66 -0.45 -12.52
N LYS A 49 12.12 0.21 -13.55
CA LYS A 49 12.73 1.40 -14.16
C LYS A 49 12.42 2.69 -13.40
N ASN A 50 11.34 2.72 -12.61
CA ASN A 50 10.97 3.88 -11.81
C ASN A 50 11.80 3.93 -10.52
N PRO A 51 12.73 4.90 -10.36
CA PRO A 51 13.60 4.94 -9.19
C PRO A 51 12.83 5.15 -7.89
N GLY A 52 11.72 5.90 -7.92
CA GLY A 52 10.84 6.09 -6.76
C GLY A 52 10.23 4.76 -6.29
N ALA A 53 9.69 3.97 -7.23
CA ALA A 53 9.12 2.65 -6.91
C ALA A 53 10.16 1.69 -6.34
N VAL A 54 11.36 1.66 -6.92
CA VAL A 54 12.46 0.81 -6.42
C VAL A 54 12.89 1.24 -5.03
N THR A 55 13.04 2.56 -4.80
CA THR A 55 13.36 3.09 -3.46
C THR A 55 12.28 2.71 -2.44
N GLY A 56 11.00 2.91 -2.79
CA GLY A 56 9.88 2.50 -1.94
C GLY A 56 9.89 1.00 -1.64
N LEU A 57 10.14 0.17 -2.64
CA LEU A 57 10.24 -1.28 -2.48
C LEU A 57 11.40 -1.68 -1.56
N VAL A 58 12.56 -1.08 -1.72
CA VAL A 58 13.74 -1.37 -0.87
C VAL A 58 13.46 -0.99 0.58
N ILE A 59 12.93 0.22 0.84
CA ILE A 59 12.58 0.66 2.19
C ILE A 59 11.54 -0.28 2.81
N LEU A 60 10.49 -0.62 2.07
CA LEU A 60 9.45 -1.53 2.55
C LEU A 60 10.00 -2.92 2.87
N CYS A 61 10.84 -3.48 1.99
CA CYS A 61 11.51 -4.75 2.24
C CYS A 61 12.40 -4.70 3.49
N CYS A 62 13.18 -3.63 3.67
CA CYS A 62 13.98 -3.45 4.89
C CYS A 62 13.10 -3.40 6.15
N ILE A 63 11.98 -2.66 6.13
CA ILE A 63 11.06 -2.59 7.26
C ILE A 63 10.45 -3.96 7.55
N ILE A 64 10.02 -4.72 6.53
CA ILE A 64 9.46 -6.07 6.70
C ILE A 64 10.50 -7.02 7.27
N LEU A 65 11.73 -7.00 6.76
CA LEU A 65 12.81 -7.82 7.27
C LEU A 65 13.12 -7.47 8.73
N MET A 66 13.21 -6.19 9.06
CA MET A 66 13.41 -5.75 10.45
C MET A 66 12.22 -6.15 11.34
N ALA A 67 10.99 -6.01 10.87
CA ALA A 67 9.80 -6.43 11.62
C ALA A 67 9.78 -7.95 11.90
N ILE A 68 10.37 -8.78 11.03
CA ILE A 68 10.45 -10.23 11.21
C ILE A 68 11.64 -10.60 12.09
N PHE A 69 12.83 -10.11 11.76
CA PHE A 69 14.08 -10.58 12.32
C PHE A 69 14.55 -9.82 13.56
N ALA A 70 14.34 -8.49 13.63
CA ALA A 70 14.86 -7.70 14.74
C ALA A 70 14.35 -8.16 16.13
N PRO A 71 13.06 -8.52 16.32
CA PRO A 71 12.62 -9.09 17.58
C PRO A 71 13.22 -10.47 17.89
N MET A 72 13.59 -11.26 16.87
CA MET A 72 14.18 -12.59 17.06
C MET A 72 15.63 -12.52 17.55
N PHE A 73 16.35 -11.48 17.18
CA PHE A 73 17.73 -11.24 17.60
C PHE A 73 17.85 -10.39 18.86
N SER A 74 16.73 -9.86 19.38
CA SER A 74 16.72 -9.14 20.64
C SER A 74 16.77 -10.12 21.83
N LYS A 75 17.52 -9.72 22.85
CA LYS A 75 17.53 -10.43 24.16
C LYS A 75 16.27 -10.14 24.99
N PHE A 76 15.50 -9.12 24.60
CA PHE A 76 14.34 -8.64 25.35
C PHE A 76 13.05 -9.05 24.67
N ASP A 77 12.06 -9.47 25.48
CA ASP A 77 10.70 -9.65 25.03
C ASP A 77 9.95 -8.30 25.07
N TYR A 78 9.04 -8.09 24.12
CA TYR A 78 8.26 -6.85 24.01
C TYR A 78 7.26 -6.60 25.13
N LYS A 79 6.97 -7.65 25.96
CA LYS A 79 6.04 -7.60 27.09
C LYS A 79 6.74 -7.41 28.42
N THR A 80 7.98 -7.88 28.54
CA THR A 80 8.70 -7.93 29.82
C THR A 80 8.96 -6.52 30.32
N GLN A 81 8.46 -6.24 31.52
CA GLN A 81 8.62 -4.97 32.20
C GLN A 81 9.79 -5.04 33.20
N ASN A 82 10.63 -4.03 33.21
CA ASN A 82 11.70 -3.89 34.19
C ASN A 82 11.65 -2.49 34.82
N ILE A 83 11.05 -2.39 36.00
CA ILE A 83 10.85 -1.13 36.70
C ILE A 83 12.18 -0.40 37.02
N ARG A 84 13.27 -1.15 37.15
CA ARG A 84 14.60 -0.54 37.38
C ARG A 84 15.13 0.15 36.13
N HIS A 85 14.76 -0.35 34.94
CA HIS A 85 15.21 0.17 33.64
C HIS A 85 14.18 1.10 32.98
N THR A 86 13.36 1.80 33.76
CA THR A 86 12.39 2.75 33.21
C THR A 86 13.07 3.95 32.60
N LYS A 87 12.60 4.38 31.41
CA LYS A 87 13.00 5.61 30.73
C LYS A 87 14.52 5.74 30.55
N VAL A 88 15.18 4.62 30.22
CA VAL A 88 16.63 4.62 29.92
C VAL A 88 16.82 5.14 28.49
N PRO A 89 17.72 6.13 28.29
CA PRO A 89 17.97 6.69 26.95
C PRO A 89 18.54 5.68 25.98
N PRO A 90 18.39 5.90 24.64
CA PRO A 90 18.99 5.03 23.63
C PRO A 90 20.53 5.00 23.74
N LYS A 91 21.09 3.80 23.66
CA LYS A 91 22.56 3.63 23.58
C LYS A 91 22.90 2.73 22.39
N MET A 92 23.41 3.36 21.33
CA MET A 92 23.76 2.66 20.08
C MET A 92 25.27 2.73 19.87
N PRO A 93 26.03 1.62 20.01
CA PRO A 93 27.50 1.62 20.03
C PRO A 93 28.13 2.29 18.80
N ILE A 94 27.50 2.18 17.62
CA ILE A 94 28.03 2.72 16.37
C ILE A 94 27.89 4.26 16.31
N VAL A 95 26.84 4.82 16.90
CA VAL A 95 26.48 6.24 16.77
C VAL A 95 26.83 7.04 18.02
N SER A 96 27.04 6.36 19.15
CA SER A 96 27.39 6.97 20.44
C SER A 96 28.71 7.75 20.39
N SER A 97 29.63 7.36 19.51
CA SER A 97 30.89 8.11 19.27
C SER A 97 30.67 9.52 18.67
N LEU A 98 29.50 9.76 18.08
CA LEU A 98 29.11 11.07 17.54
C LEU A 98 28.31 11.92 18.54
N GLY A 99 28.14 11.45 19.78
CA GLY A 99 27.35 12.12 20.82
C GLY A 99 25.83 12.00 20.60
N ILE A 100 25.37 11.08 19.72
CA ILE A 100 23.97 10.82 19.45
C ILE A 100 23.65 9.41 19.94
N MET A 101 22.56 9.25 20.71
CA MET A 101 22.20 7.94 21.30
C MET A 101 23.36 7.33 22.12
N ASP A 102 23.95 8.13 23.00
CA ASP A 102 25.11 7.78 23.82
C ASP A 102 24.75 7.27 25.23
N GLY A 103 23.43 7.17 25.52
CA GLY A 103 22.93 6.70 26.82
C GLY A 103 22.84 7.78 27.89
N LYS A 104 23.08 9.06 27.53
CA LYS A 104 23.03 10.19 28.47
C LYS A 104 21.64 10.83 28.49
N ASN A 105 21.32 11.40 29.66
CA ASN A 105 20.13 12.24 29.80
C ASN A 105 20.41 13.68 29.32
N SER A 106 19.41 14.58 29.42
CA SER A 106 19.55 16.00 29.09
C SER A 106 20.61 16.74 29.91
N ASP A 107 20.96 16.23 31.07
CA ASP A 107 21.96 16.81 32.00
C ASP A 107 23.38 16.29 31.72
N GLY A 108 23.55 15.43 30.72
CA GLY A 108 24.83 14.86 30.32
C GLY A 108 25.30 13.68 31.17
N VAL A 109 24.45 13.15 32.07
CA VAL A 109 24.76 12.01 32.94
C VAL A 109 24.47 10.70 32.21
N ASP A 110 25.44 9.76 32.24
CA ASP A 110 25.20 8.40 31.70
C ASP A 110 24.26 7.63 32.64
N VAL A 111 23.04 7.43 32.17
CA VAL A 111 21.96 6.76 32.94
C VAL A 111 22.26 5.27 33.16
N TYR A 112 23.09 4.65 32.31
CA TYR A 112 23.46 3.25 32.45
C TYR A 112 24.42 3.06 33.63
N GLU A 113 25.41 3.97 33.79
CA GLU A 113 26.28 3.95 34.93
C GLU A 113 25.57 4.29 36.23
N GLU A 114 24.70 5.33 36.20
CA GLU A 114 23.93 5.76 37.37
C GLU A 114 23.01 4.65 37.92
N LYS A 115 22.37 3.88 37.03
CA LYS A 115 21.43 2.81 37.40
C LYS A 115 22.12 1.44 37.51
N GLY A 116 23.40 1.31 37.19
CA GLY A 116 24.14 0.04 37.20
C GLY A 116 23.59 -0.96 36.18
N ILE A 117 23.26 -0.46 34.95
CA ILE A 117 22.66 -1.26 33.88
C ILE A 117 23.77 -1.79 32.97
N GLU A 118 23.92 -3.11 32.91
CA GLU A 118 24.90 -3.77 32.03
C GLU A 118 24.36 -4.00 30.60
N GLU A 119 23.04 -4.14 30.48
CA GLU A 119 22.39 -4.35 29.18
C GLU A 119 22.32 -3.06 28.35
N THR A 120 22.44 -3.21 27.04
CA THR A 120 22.35 -2.09 26.11
C THR A 120 20.99 -2.08 25.40
N TYR A 121 20.28 -0.96 25.52
CA TYR A 121 19.00 -0.72 24.85
C TYR A 121 19.20 0.17 23.63
N LEU A 122 19.11 -0.40 22.41
CA LEU A 122 19.41 0.33 21.17
C LEU A 122 18.52 1.57 20.98
N PHE A 123 17.24 1.45 21.26
CA PHE A 123 16.25 2.54 21.18
C PHE A 123 15.82 3.06 22.57
N GLY A 124 16.50 2.61 23.63
CA GLY A 124 16.11 2.92 25.00
C GLY A 124 14.90 2.12 25.47
N THR A 125 14.35 2.54 26.62
CA THR A 125 13.22 1.90 27.27
C THR A 125 12.07 2.87 27.48
N ASP A 126 10.84 2.32 27.58
CA ASP A 126 9.63 3.09 27.85
C ASP A 126 9.39 3.35 29.36
N ALA A 127 8.22 3.89 29.67
CA ALA A 127 7.82 4.23 31.04
C ALA A 127 7.69 2.99 31.97
N LEU A 128 7.59 1.79 31.41
CA LEU A 128 7.51 0.51 32.14
C LEU A 128 8.84 -0.28 32.06
N GLY A 129 9.90 0.33 31.48
CA GLY A 129 11.19 -0.33 31.29
C GLY A 129 11.20 -1.42 30.23
N ARG A 130 10.24 -1.39 29.27
CA ARG A 130 10.20 -2.31 28.13
C ARG A 130 11.12 -1.80 27.03
N ASP A 131 11.76 -2.71 26.31
CA ASP A 131 12.67 -2.35 25.21
C ASP A 131 11.91 -1.76 23.99
N ILE A 132 12.24 -0.52 23.64
CA ILE A 132 11.58 0.18 22.53
C ILE A 132 11.98 -0.43 21.17
N TRP A 133 13.21 -0.96 21.01
CA TRP A 133 13.63 -1.62 19.78
C TRP A 133 12.71 -2.80 19.45
N THR A 134 12.58 -3.73 20.36
CA THR A 134 11.74 -4.93 20.17
C THR A 134 10.27 -4.56 19.98
N ARG A 135 9.78 -3.59 20.77
CA ARG A 135 8.41 -3.09 20.66
C ARG A 135 8.12 -2.40 19.33
N THR A 136 9.06 -1.62 18.81
CA THR A 136 8.91 -0.92 17.52
C THR A 136 8.78 -1.91 16.37
N TRP A 137 9.65 -2.92 16.30
CA TRP A 137 9.60 -3.88 15.20
C TRP A 137 8.45 -4.88 15.34
N THR A 138 8.12 -5.29 16.56
CA THR A 138 6.90 -6.08 16.81
C THR A 138 5.65 -5.27 16.46
N GLY A 139 5.61 -4.00 16.85
CA GLY A 139 4.53 -3.08 16.50
C GLY A 139 4.39 -2.86 15.00
N ALA A 140 5.50 -2.74 14.28
CA ALA A 140 5.51 -2.65 12.82
C ALA A 140 4.89 -3.90 12.16
N ARG A 141 5.22 -5.10 12.66
CA ARG A 141 4.62 -6.36 12.21
C ARG A 141 3.11 -6.37 12.39
N VAL A 142 2.65 -6.04 13.60
CA VAL A 142 1.22 -6.00 13.92
C VAL A 142 0.48 -4.99 13.06
N SER A 143 1.04 -3.81 12.91
CA SER A 143 0.46 -2.73 12.11
C SER A 143 0.39 -3.07 10.61
N LEU A 144 1.43 -3.72 10.06
CA LEU A 144 1.42 -4.22 8.68
C LEU A 144 0.36 -5.31 8.49
N PHE A 145 0.20 -6.19 9.48
CA PHE A 145 -0.80 -7.24 9.44
C PHE A 145 -2.23 -6.68 9.43
N ILE A 146 -2.52 -5.68 10.27
CA ILE A 146 -3.83 -5.00 10.27
C ILE A 146 -4.11 -4.33 8.91
N ALA A 147 -3.12 -3.61 8.36
CA ALA A 147 -3.27 -2.96 7.06
C ALA A 147 -3.50 -3.97 5.92
N LEU A 148 -2.81 -5.11 5.96
CA LEU A 148 -3.00 -6.19 5.00
C LEU A 148 -4.40 -6.80 5.10
N LEU A 149 -4.87 -7.08 6.33
CA LEU A 149 -6.24 -7.59 6.53
C LEU A 149 -7.29 -6.62 6.01
N ALA A 150 -7.15 -5.32 6.30
CA ALA A 150 -8.06 -4.30 5.78
C ALA A 150 -8.07 -4.29 4.24
N ALA A 151 -6.90 -4.34 3.59
CA ALA A 151 -6.80 -4.39 2.14
C ALA A 151 -7.41 -5.67 1.53
N VAL A 152 -7.29 -6.81 2.20
CA VAL A 152 -7.95 -8.07 1.78
C VAL A 152 -9.48 -7.94 1.87
N PHE A 153 -10.03 -7.34 2.93
CA PHE A 153 -11.47 -7.09 3.02
C PHE A 153 -11.94 -6.09 1.96
N ASP A 154 -11.20 -5.01 1.73
CA ASP A 154 -11.50 -4.03 0.67
C ASP A 154 -11.53 -4.72 -0.70
N LEU A 155 -10.58 -5.61 -0.97
CA LEU A 155 -10.52 -6.38 -2.20
C LEU A 155 -11.71 -7.31 -2.34
N LEU A 156 -11.93 -8.20 -1.37
CA LEU A 156 -12.94 -9.26 -1.47
C LEU A 156 -14.36 -8.69 -1.53
N ILE A 157 -14.68 -7.77 -0.63
CA ILE A 157 -16.02 -7.18 -0.54
C ILE A 157 -16.18 -6.12 -1.63
N GLY A 158 -15.23 -5.19 -1.75
CA GLY A 158 -15.36 -4.06 -2.67
C GLY A 158 -15.38 -4.46 -4.14
N VAL A 159 -14.53 -5.41 -4.56
CA VAL A 159 -14.51 -5.89 -5.96
C VAL A 159 -15.79 -6.63 -6.31
N THR A 160 -16.22 -7.55 -5.45
CA THR A 160 -17.45 -8.32 -5.69
C THR A 160 -18.68 -7.42 -5.69
N TYR A 161 -18.80 -6.55 -4.70
CA TYR A 161 -19.93 -5.63 -4.58
C TYR A 161 -19.98 -4.63 -5.74
N GLY A 162 -18.89 -3.94 -6.03
CA GLY A 162 -18.81 -2.99 -7.13
C GLY A 162 -19.04 -3.63 -8.51
N GLY A 163 -18.49 -4.84 -8.70
CA GLY A 163 -18.66 -5.63 -9.91
C GLY A 163 -20.10 -6.03 -10.16
N VAL A 164 -20.77 -6.59 -9.14
CA VAL A 164 -22.19 -6.99 -9.21
C VAL A 164 -23.08 -5.77 -9.43
N SER A 165 -22.91 -4.71 -8.65
CA SER A 165 -23.67 -3.46 -8.77
C SER A 165 -23.61 -2.91 -10.20
N ALA A 166 -22.42 -2.76 -10.76
CA ALA A 166 -22.24 -2.21 -12.11
C ALA A 166 -22.73 -3.13 -13.22
N TYR A 167 -22.51 -4.45 -13.08
CA TYR A 167 -22.90 -5.42 -14.10
C TYR A 167 -24.42 -5.46 -14.29
N TYR A 168 -25.17 -5.70 -13.21
CA TYR A 168 -26.64 -5.76 -13.30
C TYR A 168 -27.26 -4.40 -13.57
N GLY A 169 -26.76 -3.34 -12.97
CA GLY A 169 -27.25 -1.97 -13.22
C GLY A 169 -28.68 -1.74 -12.73
N GLY A 170 -29.32 -0.71 -13.26
CA GLY A 170 -30.73 -0.40 -12.99
C GLY A 170 -31.09 -0.34 -11.50
N ARG A 171 -32.14 -1.02 -11.07
CA ARG A 171 -32.59 -1.02 -9.67
C ARG A 171 -31.62 -1.67 -8.72
N VAL A 172 -30.88 -2.70 -9.16
CA VAL A 172 -29.86 -3.37 -8.34
C VAL A 172 -28.75 -2.38 -7.99
N ASP A 173 -28.25 -1.68 -8.98
CA ASP A 173 -27.19 -0.67 -8.78
C ASP A 173 -27.67 0.46 -7.86
N ILE A 174 -28.89 0.97 -8.07
CA ILE A 174 -29.46 2.04 -7.22
C ILE A 174 -29.54 1.59 -5.76
N ILE A 175 -30.05 0.40 -5.48
CA ILE A 175 -30.17 -0.11 -4.10
C ILE A 175 -28.79 -0.31 -3.49
N MET A 176 -27.88 -0.93 -4.23
CA MET A 176 -26.52 -1.18 -3.75
C MET A 176 -25.75 0.13 -3.47
N GLN A 177 -25.93 1.16 -4.31
CA GLN A 177 -25.33 2.48 -4.04
C GLN A 177 -25.96 3.15 -2.81
N ARG A 178 -27.27 3.00 -2.55
CA ARG A 178 -27.88 3.50 -1.30
C ARG A 178 -27.30 2.85 -0.05
N ILE A 179 -27.00 1.55 -0.11
CA ILE A 179 -26.33 0.86 1.01
C ILE A 179 -24.93 1.46 1.24
N ILE A 180 -24.15 1.68 0.17
CA ILE A 180 -22.84 2.35 0.28
C ILE A 180 -22.98 3.76 0.87
N GLU A 181 -23.96 4.54 0.44
CA GLU A 181 -24.21 5.90 0.95
C GLU A 181 -24.53 5.88 2.45
N ILE A 182 -25.39 4.96 2.90
CA ILE A 182 -25.73 4.80 4.32
C ILE A 182 -24.48 4.46 5.15
N ILE A 183 -23.71 3.45 4.71
CA ILE A 183 -22.50 3.02 5.41
C ILE A 183 -21.46 4.17 5.45
N SER A 184 -21.25 4.84 4.31
CA SER A 184 -20.30 5.96 4.22
C SER A 184 -20.76 7.20 4.97
N GLY A 185 -22.06 7.33 5.29
CA GLY A 185 -22.62 8.43 6.09
C GLY A 185 -22.34 8.29 7.58
N VAL A 186 -22.01 7.09 8.06
CA VAL A 186 -21.65 6.88 9.48
C VAL A 186 -20.18 7.25 9.68
N PRO A 187 -19.85 8.16 10.62
CA PRO A 187 -18.46 8.47 10.94
C PRO A 187 -17.70 7.20 11.34
N SER A 188 -16.57 6.94 10.68
CA SER A 188 -15.79 5.71 10.89
C SER A 188 -15.32 5.53 12.34
N LEU A 189 -15.04 6.62 13.06
CA LEU A 189 -14.71 6.57 14.49
C LEU A 189 -15.84 5.98 15.33
N VAL A 190 -17.10 6.31 15.02
CA VAL A 190 -18.26 5.75 15.73
C VAL A 190 -18.34 4.25 15.51
N VAL A 191 -18.13 3.78 14.28
CA VAL A 191 -18.10 2.34 13.95
C VAL A 191 -17.02 1.63 14.77
N VAL A 192 -15.79 2.17 14.78
CA VAL A 192 -14.69 1.59 15.54
C VAL A 192 -14.98 1.53 17.03
N THR A 193 -15.50 2.62 17.61
CA THR A 193 -15.84 2.68 19.03
C THR A 193 -16.88 1.63 19.40
N LEU A 194 -17.92 1.46 18.58
CA LEU A 194 -18.94 0.43 18.80
C LEU A 194 -18.34 -0.98 18.75
N PHE A 195 -17.44 -1.25 17.78
CA PHE A 195 -16.78 -2.56 17.68
C PHE A 195 -15.90 -2.86 18.90
N ILE A 196 -15.15 -1.87 19.37
CA ILE A 196 -14.30 -2.02 20.58
C ILE A 196 -15.16 -2.24 21.84
N MET A 197 -16.33 -1.57 21.94
CA MET A 197 -17.25 -1.79 23.06
C MET A 197 -17.86 -3.20 23.08
N VAL A 198 -18.08 -3.80 21.90
CA VAL A 198 -18.74 -5.10 21.78
C VAL A 198 -17.74 -6.27 21.80
N PHE A 199 -16.59 -6.13 21.16
CA PHE A 199 -15.63 -7.21 20.90
C PHE A 199 -14.32 -7.10 21.69
N GLU A 200 -14.21 -6.16 22.61
CA GLU A 200 -12.98 -5.78 23.29
C GLU A 200 -11.87 -5.24 22.36
N PRO A 201 -10.93 -4.42 22.88
CA PRO A 201 -9.82 -3.89 22.10
C PRO A 201 -8.86 -4.99 21.63
N GLY A 202 -8.68 -5.09 20.31
CA GLY A 202 -7.80 -6.12 19.75
C GLY A 202 -7.59 -5.95 18.24
N ILE A 203 -6.67 -6.73 17.69
CA ILE A 203 -6.37 -6.74 16.25
C ILE A 203 -7.64 -7.01 15.43
N MET A 204 -8.46 -8.00 15.90
CA MET A 204 -9.66 -8.41 15.19
C MET A 204 -10.73 -7.32 15.19
N SER A 205 -10.98 -6.69 16.35
CA SER A 205 -11.97 -5.61 16.48
C SER A 205 -11.65 -4.43 15.59
N ILE A 206 -10.38 -3.98 15.55
CA ILE A 206 -9.92 -2.90 14.70
C ILE A 206 -10.05 -3.29 13.22
N SER A 207 -9.59 -4.50 12.85
CA SER A 207 -9.66 -4.98 11.47
C SER A 207 -11.10 -5.12 10.98
N MET A 208 -12.01 -5.65 11.79
CA MET A 208 -13.43 -5.74 11.48
C MET A 208 -14.08 -4.36 11.33
N ALA A 209 -13.79 -3.44 12.25
CA ALA A 209 -14.30 -2.08 12.17
C ALA A 209 -13.85 -1.37 10.88
N MET A 210 -12.58 -1.55 10.49
CA MET A 210 -12.07 -1.05 9.21
C MET A 210 -12.74 -1.74 8.02
N ALA A 211 -13.00 -3.06 8.13
CA ALA A 211 -13.65 -3.83 7.09
C ALA A 211 -15.12 -3.42 6.86
N VAL A 212 -15.81 -2.83 7.82
CA VAL A 212 -17.21 -2.39 7.66
C VAL A 212 -17.33 -1.19 6.70
N SER A 213 -16.39 -0.27 6.72
CA SER A 213 -16.46 0.98 5.93
C SER A 213 -15.45 1.07 4.79
N GLY A 214 -14.29 0.40 4.88
CA GLY A 214 -13.17 0.54 3.94
C GLY A 214 -13.52 0.13 2.52
N TRP A 215 -14.20 -1.02 2.36
CA TRP A 215 -14.55 -1.60 1.06
C TRP A 215 -15.40 -0.69 0.16
N THR A 216 -16.12 0.30 0.73
CA THR A 216 -17.02 1.17 -0.03
C THR A 216 -16.28 2.00 -1.09
N GLY A 217 -15.06 2.43 -0.80
CA GLY A 217 -14.18 3.12 -1.74
C GLY A 217 -13.79 2.23 -2.92
N MET A 218 -13.34 1.01 -2.64
CA MET A 218 -12.99 0.01 -3.65
C MET A 218 -14.20 -0.34 -4.52
N ALA A 219 -15.38 -0.52 -3.92
CA ALA A 219 -16.61 -0.82 -4.65
C ALA A 219 -16.96 0.27 -5.68
N ARG A 220 -16.81 1.55 -5.32
CA ARG A 220 -17.05 2.68 -6.24
C ARG A 220 -16.04 2.70 -7.40
N ILE A 221 -14.76 2.41 -7.12
CA ILE A 221 -13.71 2.34 -8.15
C ILE A 221 -14.01 1.20 -9.13
N VAL A 222 -14.25 0.01 -8.63
CA VAL A 222 -14.57 -1.17 -9.45
C VAL A 222 -15.84 -0.96 -10.26
N ARG A 223 -16.90 -0.41 -9.63
CA ARG A 223 -18.14 -0.05 -10.30
C ARG A 223 -17.89 0.87 -11.50
N SER A 224 -17.09 1.92 -11.33
CA SER A 224 -16.82 2.86 -12.42
C SER A 224 -16.13 2.22 -13.62
N HIS A 225 -15.18 1.31 -13.36
CA HIS A 225 -14.49 0.57 -14.42
C HIS A 225 -15.37 -0.46 -15.10
N VAL A 226 -16.19 -1.21 -14.35
CA VAL A 226 -17.12 -2.20 -14.91
C VAL A 226 -18.21 -1.54 -15.75
N LEU A 227 -18.78 -0.40 -15.31
CA LEU A 227 -19.76 0.37 -16.09
C LEU A 227 -19.19 0.81 -17.45
N ARG A 228 -17.91 1.14 -17.53
CA ARG A 228 -17.22 1.50 -18.77
C ARG A 228 -17.02 0.29 -19.68
N LEU A 229 -16.64 -0.85 -19.10
CA LEU A 229 -16.30 -2.05 -19.88
C LEU A 229 -17.49 -2.87 -20.33
N LYS A 230 -18.59 -2.90 -19.55
CA LYS A 230 -19.73 -3.79 -19.85
C LYS A 230 -20.41 -3.52 -21.20
N ASN A 231 -20.24 -2.30 -21.74
CA ASN A 231 -20.80 -1.90 -23.02
C ASN A 231 -19.81 -2.02 -24.19
N GLN A 232 -18.62 -2.57 -23.95
CA GLN A 232 -17.62 -2.79 -25.01
C GLN A 232 -18.05 -3.98 -25.90
N GLU A 233 -17.67 -3.90 -27.17
CA GLU A 233 -18.07 -4.88 -28.20
C GLU A 233 -17.74 -6.32 -27.85
N PHE A 234 -16.56 -6.57 -27.28
CA PHE A 234 -16.13 -7.91 -26.88
C PHE A 234 -17.00 -8.51 -25.76
N VAL A 235 -17.53 -7.68 -24.85
CA VAL A 235 -18.44 -8.12 -23.78
C VAL A 235 -19.81 -8.43 -24.37
N LEU A 236 -20.32 -7.54 -25.24
CA LEU A 236 -21.59 -7.72 -25.93
C LEU A 236 -21.56 -8.97 -26.83
N ALA A 237 -20.49 -9.17 -27.60
CA ALA A 237 -20.31 -10.35 -28.44
C ALA A 237 -20.30 -11.64 -27.60
N SER A 238 -19.59 -11.65 -26.46
CA SER A 238 -19.61 -12.82 -25.56
C SER A 238 -20.98 -13.09 -24.96
N LYS A 239 -21.75 -12.03 -24.68
CA LYS A 239 -23.13 -12.15 -24.17
C LYS A 239 -24.10 -12.71 -25.24
N THR A 240 -23.99 -12.24 -26.49
CA THR A 240 -24.82 -12.77 -27.61
C THR A 240 -24.53 -14.23 -27.93
N LEU A 241 -23.28 -14.67 -27.67
CA LEU A 241 -22.88 -16.07 -27.78
C LEU A 241 -23.33 -16.94 -26.59
N GLY A 242 -24.16 -16.41 -25.68
CA GLY A 242 -24.75 -17.16 -24.58
C GLY A 242 -23.86 -17.36 -23.34
N SER A 243 -22.81 -16.55 -23.16
CA SER A 243 -22.02 -16.61 -21.93
C SER A 243 -22.83 -16.25 -20.70
N SER A 244 -22.73 -17.04 -19.63
CA SER A 244 -23.39 -16.74 -18.35
C SER A 244 -22.82 -15.48 -17.70
N ASP A 245 -23.63 -14.78 -16.88
CA ASP A 245 -23.26 -13.55 -16.18
C ASP A 245 -21.99 -13.71 -15.34
N VAL A 246 -21.89 -14.81 -14.58
CA VAL A 246 -20.69 -15.12 -13.77
C VAL A 246 -19.44 -15.24 -14.65
N ARG A 247 -19.56 -15.90 -15.81
CA ARG A 247 -18.45 -16.04 -16.77
C ARG A 247 -18.07 -14.69 -17.35
N LEU A 248 -19.02 -13.83 -17.67
CA LEU A 248 -18.75 -12.47 -18.15
C LEU A 248 -18.00 -11.64 -17.11
N ILE A 249 -18.45 -11.67 -15.86
CA ILE A 249 -17.79 -10.94 -14.77
C ILE A 249 -16.38 -11.47 -14.52
N LEU A 250 -16.22 -12.78 -14.29
CA LEU A 250 -14.95 -13.35 -13.85
C LEU A 250 -13.93 -13.52 -14.98
N LYS A 251 -14.36 -13.81 -16.21
CA LYS A 251 -13.46 -14.10 -17.33
C LYS A 251 -13.23 -12.91 -18.26
N HIS A 252 -14.17 -11.96 -18.33
CA HIS A 252 -14.06 -10.83 -19.26
C HIS A 252 -13.91 -9.49 -18.54
N LEU A 253 -14.70 -9.19 -17.50
CA LEU A 253 -14.66 -7.89 -16.85
C LEU A 253 -13.49 -7.79 -15.86
N PHE A 254 -13.40 -8.66 -14.87
CA PHE A 254 -12.38 -8.57 -13.81
C PHE A 254 -10.94 -8.65 -14.34
N PRO A 255 -10.56 -9.54 -15.27
CA PRO A 255 -9.22 -9.55 -15.81
C PRO A 255 -8.82 -8.26 -16.53
N ASN A 256 -9.79 -7.58 -17.16
CA ASN A 256 -9.53 -6.31 -17.84
C ASN A 256 -9.39 -5.10 -16.91
N ILE A 257 -9.86 -5.20 -15.65
CA ILE A 257 -9.71 -4.14 -14.65
C ILE A 257 -8.71 -4.48 -13.53
N ILE A 258 -8.07 -5.66 -13.61
CA ILE A 258 -7.18 -6.14 -12.54
C ILE A 258 -6.04 -5.17 -12.25
N GLY A 259 -5.50 -4.51 -13.28
CA GLY A 259 -4.49 -3.48 -13.12
C GLY A 259 -4.98 -2.32 -12.26
N ASN A 260 -6.20 -1.82 -12.53
CA ASN A 260 -6.80 -0.74 -11.75
C ASN A 260 -7.12 -1.18 -10.32
N ILE A 261 -7.56 -2.45 -10.12
CA ILE A 261 -7.80 -3.01 -8.80
C ILE A 261 -6.50 -3.06 -8.00
N VAL A 262 -5.42 -3.55 -8.59
CA VAL A 262 -4.10 -3.64 -7.92
C VAL A 262 -3.59 -2.26 -7.52
N VAL A 263 -3.74 -1.26 -8.39
CA VAL A 263 -3.40 0.14 -8.06
C VAL A 263 -4.26 0.64 -6.91
N ALA A 264 -5.57 0.41 -6.94
CA ALA A 264 -6.48 0.84 -5.87
C ALA A 264 -6.13 0.21 -4.52
N ILE A 265 -5.77 -1.09 -4.47
CA ILE A 265 -5.30 -1.76 -3.25
C ILE A 265 -4.03 -1.11 -2.73
N MET A 266 -3.07 -0.81 -3.61
CA MET A 266 -1.81 -0.20 -3.19
C MET A 266 -2.01 1.17 -2.54
N PHE A 267 -3.01 1.94 -2.96
CA PHE A 267 -3.39 3.20 -2.29
C PHE A 267 -4.23 2.99 -1.01
N SER A 268 -4.95 1.87 -0.88
CA SER A 268 -5.69 1.58 0.36
C SER A 268 -4.77 1.22 1.52
N LEU A 269 -3.61 0.59 1.27
CA LEU A 269 -2.66 0.19 2.30
C LEU A 269 -2.10 1.36 3.14
N PRO A 270 -1.54 2.45 2.54
CA PRO A 270 -1.10 3.62 3.31
C PRO A 270 -2.24 4.24 4.12
N SER A 271 -3.44 4.34 3.53
CA SER A 271 -4.63 4.89 4.17
C SER A 271 -5.07 4.06 5.37
N ALA A 272 -5.15 2.74 5.22
CA ALA A 272 -5.46 1.82 6.30
C ALA A 272 -4.41 1.89 7.43
N ARG A 273 -3.13 2.00 7.05
CA ARG A 273 -2.02 2.13 7.99
C ARG A 273 -2.09 3.43 8.79
N PHE A 274 -2.35 4.55 8.11
CA PHE A 274 -2.53 5.84 8.76
C PHE A 274 -3.71 5.80 9.74
N TYR A 275 -4.82 5.22 9.32
CA TYR A 275 -6.02 5.11 10.15
C TYR A 275 -5.79 4.24 11.40
N GLU A 276 -5.10 3.09 11.28
CA GLU A 276 -4.71 2.26 12.44
C GLU A 276 -3.83 3.05 13.41
N ALA A 277 -2.80 3.74 12.88
CA ALA A 277 -1.92 4.55 13.72
C ALA A 277 -2.67 5.67 14.45
N PHE A 278 -3.60 6.33 13.77
CA PHE A 278 -4.44 7.37 14.35
C PHE A 278 -5.36 6.82 15.45
N LEU A 279 -6.05 5.69 15.20
CA LEU A 279 -6.90 5.04 16.21
C LEU A 279 -6.10 4.65 17.45
N SER A 280 -4.93 4.08 17.24
CA SER A 280 -4.04 3.69 18.32
C SER A 280 -3.51 4.90 19.10
N PHE A 281 -3.22 6.00 18.38
CA PHE A 281 -2.77 7.25 19.01
C PHE A 281 -3.85 7.90 19.91
N ILE A 282 -5.11 7.86 19.51
CA ILE A 282 -6.21 8.40 20.34
C ILE A 282 -6.68 7.42 21.44
N GLY A 283 -6.00 6.29 21.61
CA GLY A 283 -6.30 5.30 22.66
C GLY A 283 -7.37 4.26 22.31
N LEU A 284 -7.88 4.28 21.07
CA LEU A 284 -8.80 3.26 20.54
C LEU A 284 -8.06 2.10 19.84
N GLY A 285 -6.74 2.03 20.01
CA GLY A 285 -5.90 0.99 19.45
C GLY A 285 -5.81 -0.28 20.31
N LEU A 286 -4.71 -0.99 20.09
CA LEU A 286 -4.39 -2.18 20.89
C LEU A 286 -4.10 -1.80 22.33
N GLN A 287 -4.59 -2.60 23.26
CA GLN A 287 -4.30 -2.44 24.67
C GLN A 287 -3.03 -3.20 25.08
N PRO A 288 -2.32 -2.74 26.13
CA PRO A 288 -1.21 -3.51 26.68
C PRO A 288 -1.62 -4.95 27.00
N PRO A 289 -0.75 -5.96 26.81
CA PRO A 289 0.67 -5.85 26.51
C PRO A 289 1.03 -5.71 25.04
N TYR A 290 0.05 -5.70 24.15
CA TYR A 290 0.28 -5.63 22.70
C TYR A 290 0.91 -4.29 22.31
N ALA A 291 1.80 -4.34 21.30
CA ALA A 291 2.43 -3.18 20.74
C ALA A 291 1.96 -2.97 19.28
N SER A 292 1.57 -1.75 18.94
CA SER A 292 1.54 -1.26 17.57
C SER A 292 2.34 0.04 17.50
N LEU A 293 2.73 0.46 16.30
CA LEU A 293 3.49 1.71 16.17
C LEU A 293 2.68 2.92 16.65
N GLY A 294 1.35 2.91 16.45
CA GLY A 294 0.48 3.98 16.95
C GLY A 294 0.40 4.03 18.48
N VAL A 295 0.35 2.88 19.15
CA VAL A 295 0.38 2.79 20.62
C VAL A 295 1.70 3.35 21.16
N LEU A 296 2.85 2.98 20.54
CA LEU A 296 4.14 3.51 20.97
C LEU A 296 4.24 5.03 20.80
N ILE A 297 3.66 5.56 19.72
CA ILE A 297 3.60 7.02 19.51
C ILE A 297 2.75 7.69 20.59
N ASN A 298 1.61 7.11 20.98
CA ASN A 298 0.77 7.63 22.06
C ASN A 298 1.51 7.62 23.41
N GLU A 299 2.12 6.48 23.77
CA GLU A 299 2.93 6.37 25.00
C GLU A 299 4.10 7.37 24.99
N GLY A 300 4.79 7.52 23.86
CA GLY A 300 5.89 8.46 23.68
C GLY A 300 5.44 9.93 23.71
N PHE A 301 4.25 10.24 23.19
CA PHE A 301 3.68 11.59 23.23
C PHE A 301 3.48 12.08 24.66
N GLN A 302 3.00 11.21 25.55
CA GLN A 302 2.82 11.53 26.96
C GLN A 302 4.14 11.84 27.69
N ALA A 303 5.25 11.31 27.18
CA ALA A 303 6.59 11.51 27.74
C ALA A 303 7.47 12.48 26.93
N LEU A 304 6.92 13.15 25.91
CA LEU A 304 7.66 13.89 24.88
C LEU A 304 8.58 14.97 25.43
N GLN A 305 8.16 15.69 26.47
CA GLN A 305 8.95 16.80 27.02
C GLN A 305 10.28 16.35 27.61
N ASN A 306 10.32 15.18 28.25
CA ASN A 306 11.49 14.71 28.95
C ASN A 306 12.22 13.56 28.23
N TYR A 307 11.48 12.77 27.42
CA TYR A 307 11.99 11.57 26.75
C TYR A 307 11.55 11.51 25.28
N PRO A 308 11.99 12.46 24.44
CA PRO A 308 11.51 12.61 23.06
C PRO A 308 11.79 11.38 22.19
N TYR A 309 12.82 10.59 22.47
CA TYR A 309 13.16 9.38 21.73
C TYR A 309 12.04 8.35 21.72
N MET A 310 11.22 8.29 22.78
CA MET A 310 10.10 7.35 22.90
C MET A 310 9.03 7.57 21.81
N MET A 311 8.86 8.82 21.36
CA MET A 311 7.93 9.18 20.31
C MET A 311 8.61 9.22 18.93
N PHE A 312 9.78 9.85 18.81
CA PHE A 312 10.42 10.07 17.52
C PHE A 312 10.82 8.78 16.82
N ILE A 313 11.32 7.78 17.53
CA ILE A 313 11.76 6.52 16.95
C ILE A 313 10.60 5.77 16.25
N PRO A 314 9.49 5.43 16.93
CA PRO A 314 8.38 4.78 16.26
C PRO A 314 7.73 5.66 15.19
N SER A 315 7.73 7.01 15.35
CA SER A 315 7.20 7.93 14.34
C SER A 315 8.00 7.89 13.04
N ILE A 316 9.34 7.84 13.11
CA ILE A 316 10.20 7.70 11.92
C ILE A 316 9.86 6.40 11.18
N VAL A 317 9.67 5.29 11.89
CA VAL A 317 9.30 4.01 11.27
C VAL A 317 7.92 4.09 10.59
N VAL A 318 6.93 4.74 11.22
CA VAL A 318 5.61 4.99 10.60
C VAL A 318 5.74 5.84 9.34
N CYS A 319 6.48 6.95 9.42
CA CYS A 319 6.70 7.83 8.26
C CYS A 319 7.36 7.09 7.10
N LEU A 320 8.43 6.34 7.37
CA LEU A 320 9.13 5.56 6.36
C LEU A 320 8.23 4.48 5.75
N LEU A 321 7.38 3.84 6.55
CA LEU A 321 6.45 2.82 6.10
C LEU A 321 5.38 3.41 5.19
N ILE A 322 4.73 4.51 5.60
CA ILE A 322 3.73 5.19 4.77
C ILE A 322 4.36 5.74 3.49
N PHE A 323 5.54 6.35 3.60
CA PHE A 323 6.28 6.90 2.45
C PHE A 323 6.65 5.80 1.45
N SER A 324 7.16 4.66 1.92
CA SER A 324 7.52 3.53 1.06
C SER A 324 6.31 2.93 0.34
N LEU A 325 5.18 2.80 1.04
CA LEU A 325 3.93 2.31 0.45
C LEU A 325 3.39 3.27 -0.61
N ASN A 326 3.44 4.59 -0.38
CA ASN A 326 3.01 5.58 -1.36
C ASN A 326 3.89 5.57 -2.61
N LEU A 327 5.23 5.56 -2.45
CA LEU A 327 6.15 5.48 -3.59
C LEU A 327 5.92 4.22 -4.43
N LEU A 328 5.65 3.09 -3.77
CA LEU A 328 5.36 1.84 -4.46
C LEU A 328 3.99 1.90 -5.18
N ALA A 329 2.98 2.50 -4.54
CA ALA A 329 1.65 2.68 -5.14
C ALA A 329 1.69 3.57 -6.39
N ASP A 330 2.40 4.71 -6.31
CA ASP A 330 2.59 5.62 -7.45
C ASP A 330 3.35 4.93 -8.58
N GLY A 331 4.45 4.25 -8.28
CA GLY A 331 5.23 3.53 -9.28
C GLY A 331 4.45 2.38 -9.93
N LEU A 332 3.59 1.69 -9.19
CA LEU A 332 2.74 0.66 -9.73
C LEU A 332 1.62 1.24 -10.59
N ARG A 333 1.06 2.38 -10.21
CA ARG A 333 0.10 3.13 -11.04
C ARG A 333 0.71 3.50 -12.38
N ASP A 334 1.92 4.08 -12.38
CA ASP A 334 2.62 4.46 -13.61
C ASP A 334 2.95 3.24 -14.48
N ALA A 335 3.33 2.13 -13.85
CA ALA A 335 3.65 0.88 -14.55
C ALA A 335 2.43 0.24 -15.24
N VAL A 336 1.23 0.40 -14.66
CA VAL A 336 -0.04 -0.18 -15.15
C VAL A 336 -0.78 0.74 -16.10
N ASP A 337 -0.48 2.06 -16.13
CA ASP A 337 -1.18 3.04 -16.98
C ASP A 337 -0.89 2.77 -18.47
N PRO A 338 -1.93 2.50 -19.30
CA PRO A 338 -1.75 2.26 -20.73
C PRO A 338 -1.22 3.48 -21.49
N LYS A 339 -1.47 4.71 -20.99
CA LYS A 339 -1.01 5.95 -21.65
C LYS A 339 0.51 6.09 -21.62
N MET A 340 1.15 5.54 -20.61
CA MET A 340 2.62 5.53 -20.48
C MET A 340 3.29 4.45 -21.36
N ARG A 341 2.50 3.68 -22.12
CA ARG A 341 3.02 2.60 -22.97
C ARG A 341 3.74 3.12 -24.22
N ASN A 342 3.45 4.35 -24.64
CA ASN A 342 3.95 4.94 -25.90
C ASN A 342 5.05 6.00 -25.67
N GLN A 343 5.53 6.17 -24.44
CA GLN A 343 6.71 6.95 -24.09
C GLN A 343 7.89 6.03 -23.73
#